data_bee2b2fa47d9e49a82cbcbcc1cf963d6
#
_entry.id   bee2b2fa47d9e49a82cbcbcc1cf963d6
#
_cell.length_a   1.000
_cell.length_b   1.000
_cell.length_c   1.000
_cell.angle_alpha   90.00
_cell.angle_beta   90.00
_cell.angle_gamma   90.00
#
_symmetry.space_group_name_H-M   'P 1'
#
loop_
_entity.id
_entity.type
_entity.pdbx_description
1 polymer ?
#
loop_
_entity_poly.entity_id
_entity_poly.type
_entity_poly.pdbx_seq_one_letter_code
_entity_poly.pdbx_strand_id
1 'polypeptide(L)'
;MLDKNKNEWAESLENRRKMTFDADSTLFTSVPPFPREITLDINNRCNHKCFFCANPKIDHYDSLDTDIAFDLMKQGIENGCTDLALQATGEPFMEKRLPDFVAEGKRLGYEYVYLNTNGALATPKRAKPVIDAGCDSIKFSINANNKKEFEEVHGYDDFDKVTENLKWIFEYRNSQKIKMGVY
;
A
#
# COMPACT_ATOMS: atom_id res chain seq x y z
N MET A 1 -22.86 -2.05 18.02
CA MET A 1 -22.21 -3.25 18.53
C MET A 1 -21.17 -3.65 17.52
N LEU A 2 -19.93 -3.30 17.73
CA LEU A 2 -18.82 -3.77 16.90
C LEU A 2 -18.67 -5.26 17.15
N ASP A 3 -18.73 -6.03 16.09
CA ASP A 3 -18.63 -7.49 16.10
C ASP A 3 -17.36 -7.92 16.82
N LYS A 4 -17.51 -8.83 17.80
CA LYS A 4 -16.41 -9.37 18.60
C LYS A 4 -15.55 -10.40 17.83
N ASN A 5 -15.72 -10.53 16.54
CA ASN A 5 -14.76 -11.23 15.70
C ASN A 5 -13.52 -10.32 15.58
N LYS A 6 -12.61 -10.52 16.52
CA LYS A 6 -11.26 -9.98 16.43
C LYS A 6 -10.81 -10.16 14.98
N ASN A 7 -10.55 -9.04 14.33
CA ASN A 7 -10.12 -9.04 12.95
C ASN A 7 -8.71 -9.68 12.95
N GLU A 8 -8.60 -10.95 12.55
CA GLU A 8 -7.33 -11.69 12.45
C GLU A 8 -6.25 -10.88 11.73
N TRP A 9 -6.67 -9.96 10.89
CA TRP A 9 -5.82 -9.05 10.13
C TRP A 9 -5.25 -7.91 10.98
N ALA A 10 -6.04 -7.35 11.89
CA ALA A 10 -5.54 -6.35 12.84
C ALA A 10 -4.51 -6.98 13.78
N GLU A 11 -4.74 -8.22 14.22
CA GLU A 11 -3.76 -8.99 15.00
C GLU A 11 -2.49 -9.27 14.18
N SER A 12 -2.61 -9.61 12.90
CA SER A 12 -1.48 -9.81 12.00
C SER A 12 -0.65 -8.54 11.85
N LEU A 13 -1.29 -7.38 11.63
CA LEU A 13 -0.60 -6.10 11.51
C LEU A 13 0.08 -5.70 12.84
N GLU A 14 -0.60 -5.91 13.97
CA GLU A 14 -0.04 -5.63 15.28
C GLU A 14 1.15 -6.54 15.60
N ASN A 15 1.05 -7.82 15.27
CA ASN A 15 2.15 -8.76 15.42
C ASN A 15 3.34 -8.41 14.52
N ARG A 16 3.10 -7.99 13.27
CA ARG A 16 4.15 -7.51 12.37
C ARG A 16 4.81 -6.25 12.91
N ARG A 17 4.04 -5.30 13.45
CA ARG A 17 4.59 -4.12 14.12
C ARG A 17 5.42 -4.48 15.35
N LYS A 18 4.96 -5.40 16.20
CA LYS A 18 5.74 -5.88 17.33
C LYS A 18 7.08 -6.49 16.89
N MET A 19 7.08 -7.33 15.87
CA MET A 19 8.31 -7.90 15.32
C MET A 19 9.26 -6.84 14.75
N THR A 20 8.75 -5.69 14.32
CA THR A 20 9.55 -4.56 13.84
C THR A 20 10.09 -3.71 15.00
N PHE A 21 9.35 -3.62 16.11
CA PHE A 21 9.72 -2.82 17.29
C PHE A 21 10.47 -3.59 18.37
N ASP A 22 10.34 -4.92 18.43
CA ASP A 22 11.27 -5.80 19.18
C ASP A 22 12.63 -5.87 18.45
N ALA A 23 13.01 -4.73 17.91
CA ALA A 23 14.24 -4.53 17.18
C ALA A 23 15.39 -5.01 18.04
N ASP A 24 15.87 -6.14 17.69
CA ASP A 24 17.04 -6.76 18.22
C ASP A 24 18.18 -5.73 18.29
N SER A 25 19.00 -5.82 19.33
CA SER A 25 20.23 -5.03 19.50
C SER A 25 21.13 -5.04 18.26
N THR A 26 20.96 -6.00 17.36
CA THR A 26 21.67 -6.11 16.07
C THR A 26 21.39 -4.96 15.10
N LEU A 27 20.27 -4.22 15.24
CA LEU A 27 19.99 -3.04 14.42
C LEU A 27 20.95 -1.86 14.66
N PHE A 28 21.65 -1.89 15.80
CA PHE A 28 22.63 -0.85 16.17
C PHE A 28 24.07 -1.28 15.94
N THR A 29 24.29 -2.32 15.15
CA THR A 29 25.63 -2.75 14.74
C THR A 29 26.14 -1.96 13.54
N SER A 30 27.43 -1.96 13.28
CA SER A 30 28.04 -1.30 12.10
C SER A 30 27.57 -1.89 10.76
N VAL A 31 27.11 -3.14 10.78
CA VAL A 31 26.48 -3.82 9.63
C VAL A 31 25.18 -4.43 10.12
N PRO A 32 24.07 -3.73 10.02
CA PRO A 32 22.77 -4.29 10.41
C PRO A 32 22.36 -5.40 9.44
N PRO A 33 21.45 -6.32 9.87
CA PRO A 33 20.87 -7.29 8.96
C PRO A 33 20.13 -6.57 7.82
N PHE A 34 19.97 -7.26 6.68
CA PHE A 34 19.19 -6.72 5.58
C PHE A 34 17.76 -6.41 6.05
N PRO A 35 17.14 -5.30 5.60
CA PRO A 35 15.81 -4.93 6.07
C PRO A 35 14.77 -5.99 5.70
N ARG A 36 13.81 -6.18 6.59
CA ARG A 36 12.68 -7.09 6.37
C ARG A 36 11.77 -6.63 5.24
N GLU A 37 11.65 -5.31 5.05
CA GLU A 37 10.77 -4.68 4.08
C GLU A 37 11.57 -3.87 3.08
N ILE A 38 11.16 -3.95 1.83
CA ILE A 38 11.53 -2.97 0.81
C ILE A 38 10.31 -2.18 0.37
N THR A 39 10.52 -0.88 0.16
CA THR A 39 9.52 0.01 -0.42
C THR A 39 9.95 0.41 -1.82
N LEU A 40 9.11 0.14 -2.82
CA LEU A 40 9.34 0.56 -4.20
C LEU A 40 8.42 1.73 -4.55
N ASP A 41 9.03 2.85 -4.91
CA ASP A 41 8.31 3.99 -5.50
C ASP A 41 8.03 3.69 -6.98
N ILE A 42 6.92 3.02 -7.26
CA ILE A 42 6.58 2.54 -8.61
C ILE A 42 6.24 3.67 -9.58
N ASN A 43 5.83 4.83 -9.06
CA ASN A 43 5.66 6.08 -9.79
C ASN A 43 5.61 7.25 -8.81
N ASN A 44 5.99 8.43 -9.27
CA ASN A 44 5.95 9.66 -8.47
C ASN A 44 4.80 10.60 -8.84
N ARG A 45 3.81 10.15 -9.62
CA ARG A 45 2.61 10.93 -9.96
C ARG A 45 1.55 10.75 -8.89
N CYS A 46 0.86 11.84 -8.54
CA CYS A 46 -0.27 11.82 -7.64
C CYS A 46 -1.40 12.70 -8.18
N ASN A 47 -2.64 12.25 -7.99
CA ASN A 47 -3.85 12.99 -8.36
C ASN A 47 -4.33 13.93 -7.24
N HIS A 48 -3.69 13.94 -6.05
CA HIS A 48 -3.98 14.86 -4.96
C HIS A 48 -2.84 15.85 -4.72
N LYS A 49 -3.12 16.94 -3.99
CA LYS A 49 -2.18 18.00 -3.62
C LYS A 49 -2.23 18.25 -2.11
N CYS A 50 -2.05 17.18 -1.33
CA CYS A 50 -2.12 17.26 0.12
C CYS A 50 -1.17 18.32 0.66
N PHE A 51 -1.64 19.18 1.58
CA PHE A 51 -0.87 20.33 2.08
C PHE A 51 0.42 19.95 2.79
N PHE A 52 0.47 18.75 3.37
CA PHE A 52 1.63 18.22 4.09
C PHE A 52 2.60 17.42 3.20
N CYS A 53 2.25 17.18 1.93
CA CYS A 53 3.02 16.33 1.02
C CYS A 53 3.99 17.14 0.15
N ALA A 54 5.17 16.57 -0.10
CA ALA A 54 6.14 17.17 -1.01
C ALA A 54 5.83 16.91 -2.50
N ASN A 55 4.96 15.92 -2.80
CA ASN A 55 4.65 15.52 -4.19
C ASN A 55 4.25 16.70 -5.10
N PRO A 56 3.38 17.65 -4.68
CA PRO A 56 3.02 18.79 -5.54
C PRO A 56 4.18 19.71 -5.98
N LYS A 57 5.37 19.53 -5.38
CA LYS A 57 6.60 20.31 -5.72
C LYS A 57 7.53 19.57 -6.67
N ILE A 58 7.13 18.37 -7.12
CA ILE A 58 7.94 17.57 -8.05
C ILE A 58 7.75 18.13 -9.45
N ASP A 59 8.85 18.45 -10.13
CA ASP A 59 8.87 19.04 -11.47
C ASP A 59 8.93 17.96 -12.57
N HIS A 60 9.36 16.76 -12.22
CA HIS A 60 9.57 15.66 -13.15
C HIS A 60 8.78 14.42 -12.71
N TYR A 61 7.94 13.91 -13.61
CA TYR A 61 7.12 12.74 -13.36
C TYR A 61 7.62 11.55 -14.14
N ASP A 62 7.81 10.42 -13.42
CA ASP A 62 8.29 9.18 -14.00
C ASP A 62 7.64 7.96 -13.35
N SER A 63 7.90 6.80 -13.91
CA SER A 63 7.52 5.51 -13.36
C SER A 63 8.74 4.60 -13.37
N LEU A 64 8.86 3.79 -12.33
CA LEU A 64 9.94 2.80 -12.22
C LEU A 64 9.86 1.82 -13.41
N ASP A 65 10.99 1.58 -14.05
CA ASP A 65 11.10 0.58 -15.10
C ASP A 65 10.74 -0.82 -14.57
N THR A 66 10.02 -1.60 -15.39
CA THR A 66 9.49 -2.90 -14.97
C THR A 66 10.60 -3.92 -14.67
N ASP A 67 11.63 -3.97 -15.52
CA ASP A 67 12.72 -4.93 -15.36
C ASP A 67 13.56 -4.58 -14.13
N ILE A 68 13.79 -3.28 -13.91
CA ILE A 68 14.46 -2.79 -12.69
C ILE A 68 13.62 -3.12 -11.45
N ALA A 69 12.30 -2.89 -11.48
CA ALA A 69 11.43 -3.21 -10.35
C ALA A 69 11.48 -4.70 -9.99
N PHE A 70 11.38 -5.57 -10.99
CA PHE A 70 11.41 -7.02 -10.80
C PHE A 70 12.76 -7.51 -10.30
N ASP A 71 13.86 -6.93 -10.79
CA ASP A 71 15.20 -7.25 -10.32
C ASP A 71 15.40 -6.82 -8.85
N LEU A 72 14.93 -5.62 -8.47
CA LEU A 72 14.96 -5.16 -7.08
C LEU A 72 14.12 -6.04 -6.15
N MET A 73 12.94 -6.47 -6.58
CA MET A 73 12.11 -7.41 -5.82
C MET A 73 12.83 -8.74 -5.62
N LYS A 74 13.46 -9.26 -6.68
CA LYS A 74 14.23 -10.51 -6.60
C LYS A 74 15.39 -10.38 -5.64
N GLN A 75 16.19 -9.31 -5.74
CA GLN A 75 17.29 -9.05 -4.81
C GLN A 75 16.79 -8.94 -3.36
N GLY A 76 15.63 -8.30 -3.13
CA GLY A 76 15.03 -8.21 -1.80
C GLY A 76 14.78 -9.58 -1.18
N ILE A 77 14.09 -10.48 -1.90
CA ILE A 77 13.82 -11.85 -1.44
C ILE A 77 15.13 -12.65 -1.21
N GLU A 78 16.09 -12.56 -2.13
CA GLU A 78 17.38 -13.25 -2.02
C GLU A 78 18.18 -12.81 -0.79
N ASN A 79 17.96 -11.59 -0.30
CA ASN A 79 18.59 -11.05 0.90
C ASN A 79 17.71 -11.15 2.17
N GLY A 80 16.56 -11.82 2.10
CA GLY A 80 15.71 -12.11 3.27
C GLY A 80 14.57 -11.12 3.53
N CYS A 81 14.24 -10.22 2.59
CA CYS A 81 13.01 -9.44 2.69
C CYS A 81 11.78 -10.36 2.64
N THR A 82 10.82 -10.07 3.49
CA THR A 82 9.52 -10.75 3.52
C THR A 82 8.37 -9.84 3.13
N ASP A 83 8.54 -8.53 3.23
CA ASP A 83 7.50 -7.54 3.04
C ASP A 83 7.85 -6.60 1.88
N LEU A 84 6.85 -6.32 1.03
CA LEU A 84 6.96 -5.45 -0.13
C LEU A 84 5.90 -4.36 -0.07
N ALA A 85 6.33 -3.10 -0.01
CA ALA A 85 5.47 -1.94 -0.11
C ALA A 85 5.54 -1.35 -1.53
N LEU A 86 4.41 -1.23 -2.21
CA LEU A 86 4.28 -0.67 -3.55
C LEU A 86 3.71 0.75 -3.48
N GLN A 87 4.50 1.64 -2.89
CA GLN A 87 4.10 3.03 -2.62
C GLN A 87 5.32 3.85 -2.26
N ALA A 88 5.28 5.15 -2.42
CA ALA A 88 6.11 6.13 -1.72
C ALA A 88 5.61 7.55 -2.02
N THR A 89 6.13 8.16 -3.09
CA THR A 89 5.89 9.55 -3.42
C THR A 89 4.58 9.75 -4.18
N GLY A 90 4.24 8.82 -5.08
CA GLY A 90 3.06 8.89 -5.94
C GLY A 90 1.82 8.20 -5.40
N GLU A 91 0.75 8.24 -6.19
CA GLU A 91 -0.46 7.45 -5.96
C GLU A 91 -0.35 6.12 -6.71
N PRO A 92 -0.35 4.97 -6.02
CA PRO A 92 -0.16 3.66 -6.65
C PRO A 92 -1.18 3.36 -7.75
N PHE A 93 -2.44 3.73 -7.59
CA PHE A 93 -3.47 3.50 -8.59
C PHE A 93 -3.34 4.38 -9.84
N MET A 94 -2.38 5.28 -9.93
CA MET A 94 -1.99 5.93 -11.18
C MET A 94 -1.10 5.04 -12.04
N GLU A 95 -0.44 4.05 -11.46
CA GLU A 95 0.38 3.07 -12.18
C GLU A 95 -0.51 1.91 -12.72
N LYS A 96 -0.55 1.77 -14.03
CA LYS A 96 -1.39 0.75 -14.68
C LYS A 96 -0.86 -0.68 -14.48
N ARG A 97 0.46 -0.81 -14.27
CA ARG A 97 1.15 -2.09 -14.03
C ARG A 97 1.10 -2.52 -12.54
N LEU A 98 0.39 -1.77 -11.68
CA LEU A 98 0.28 -2.11 -10.26
C LEU A 98 -0.13 -3.57 -10.00
N PRO A 99 -1.12 -4.15 -10.73
CA PRO A 99 -1.43 -5.58 -10.56
C PRO A 99 -0.27 -6.51 -10.92
N ASP A 100 0.55 -6.15 -11.92
CA ASP A 100 1.70 -6.97 -12.34
C ASP A 100 2.79 -6.94 -11.27
N PHE A 101 3.05 -5.78 -10.64
CA PHE A 101 3.97 -5.66 -9.52
C PHE A 101 3.51 -6.47 -8.30
N VAL A 102 2.21 -6.46 -7.98
CA VAL A 102 1.65 -7.30 -6.91
C VAL A 102 1.83 -8.78 -7.23
N ALA A 103 1.45 -9.19 -8.44
CA ALA A 103 1.57 -10.58 -8.88
C ALA A 103 3.02 -11.06 -8.83
N GLU A 104 3.97 -10.26 -9.29
CA GLU A 104 5.39 -10.60 -9.25
C GLU A 104 5.91 -10.71 -7.81
N GLY A 105 5.55 -9.79 -6.92
CA GLY A 105 5.87 -9.90 -5.51
C GLY A 105 5.38 -11.21 -4.89
N LYS A 106 4.15 -11.59 -5.14
CA LYS A 106 3.59 -12.88 -4.66
C LYS A 106 4.28 -14.09 -5.31
N ARG A 107 4.59 -14.02 -6.60
CA ARG A 107 5.31 -15.08 -7.32
C ARG A 107 6.71 -15.31 -6.76
N LEU A 108 7.40 -14.25 -6.37
CA LEU A 108 8.74 -14.32 -5.77
C LEU A 108 8.72 -14.82 -4.32
N GLY A 109 7.54 -14.84 -3.65
CA GLY A 109 7.39 -15.39 -2.31
C GLY A 109 7.33 -14.35 -1.20
N TYR A 110 7.12 -13.06 -1.52
CA TYR A 110 6.85 -12.07 -0.48
C TYR A 110 5.62 -12.49 0.34
N GLU A 111 5.80 -12.56 1.66
CA GLU A 111 4.73 -12.93 2.59
C GLU A 111 3.65 -11.86 2.63
N TYR A 112 4.06 -10.58 2.52
CA TYR A 112 3.18 -9.44 2.68
C TYR A 112 3.45 -8.37 1.61
N VAL A 113 2.52 -8.25 0.65
CA VAL A 113 2.54 -7.23 -0.41
C VAL A 113 1.43 -6.23 -0.15
N TYR A 114 1.76 -4.95 0.00
CA TYR A 114 0.77 -3.95 0.39
C TYR A 114 1.01 -2.59 -0.24
N LEU A 115 0.00 -1.73 -0.13
CA LEU A 115 0.07 -0.35 -0.59
C LEU A 115 -0.77 0.60 0.28
N ASN A 116 -0.42 1.88 0.24
CA ASN A 116 -1.24 2.97 0.74
C ASN A 116 -1.76 3.77 -0.45
N THR A 117 -3.00 4.26 -0.36
CA THR A 117 -3.64 5.03 -1.42
C THR A 117 -4.44 6.20 -0.85
N ASN A 118 -4.57 7.28 -1.60
CA ASN A 118 -5.54 8.32 -1.30
C ASN A 118 -6.98 7.86 -1.61
N GLY A 119 -7.16 6.72 -2.27
CA GLY A 119 -8.42 6.05 -2.52
C GLY A 119 -9.25 6.59 -3.69
N ALA A 120 -8.97 7.78 -4.21
CA ALA A 120 -9.78 8.39 -5.26
C ALA A 120 -9.77 7.61 -6.58
N LEU A 121 -8.66 6.93 -6.87
CA LEU A 121 -8.51 6.10 -8.07
C LEU A 121 -8.66 4.60 -7.80
N ALA A 122 -8.91 4.18 -6.56
CA ALA A 122 -9.13 2.79 -6.18
C ALA A 122 -10.51 2.27 -6.59
N THR A 123 -10.97 2.63 -7.79
CA THR A 123 -12.28 2.23 -8.35
C THR A 123 -12.36 0.72 -8.54
N PRO A 124 -13.57 0.12 -8.61
CA PRO A 124 -13.76 -1.31 -8.86
C PRO A 124 -12.92 -1.84 -10.01
N LYS A 125 -12.87 -1.10 -11.12
CA LYS A 125 -12.11 -1.47 -12.32
C LYS A 125 -10.59 -1.56 -12.06
N ARG A 126 -10.05 -0.70 -11.19
CA ARG A 126 -8.61 -0.64 -10.89
C ARG A 126 -8.23 -1.49 -9.69
N ALA A 127 -9.07 -1.52 -8.65
CA ALA A 127 -8.78 -2.25 -7.42
C ALA A 127 -8.94 -3.77 -7.59
N LYS A 128 -9.95 -4.23 -8.36
CA LYS A 128 -10.18 -5.66 -8.55
C LYS A 128 -8.94 -6.43 -9.03
N PRO A 129 -8.24 -6.02 -10.11
CA PRO A 129 -7.04 -6.73 -10.55
C PRO A 129 -5.91 -6.76 -9.50
N VAL A 130 -5.76 -5.70 -8.69
CA VAL A 130 -4.76 -5.61 -7.62
C VAL A 130 -5.08 -6.61 -6.50
N ILE A 131 -6.35 -6.69 -6.12
CA ILE A 131 -6.83 -7.62 -5.09
C ILE A 131 -6.68 -9.07 -5.59
N ASP A 132 -7.10 -9.35 -6.81
CA ASP A 132 -7.03 -10.68 -7.41
C ASP A 132 -5.58 -11.16 -7.64
N ALA A 133 -4.64 -10.22 -7.80
CA ALA A 133 -3.21 -10.51 -7.87
C ALA A 133 -2.59 -10.93 -6.53
N GLY A 134 -3.35 -10.83 -5.43
CA GLY A 134 -2.92 -11.28 -4.10
C GLY A 134 -2.36 -10.17 -3.20
N CYS A 135 -2.78 -8.92 -3.39
CA CYS A 135 -2.44 -7.84 -2.46
C CYS A 135 -2.92 -8.18 -1.04
N ASP A 136 -2.02 -8.13 -0.07
CA ASP A 136 -2.31 -8.53 1.32
C ASP A 136 -2.96 -7.40 2.13
N SER A 137 -2.73 -6.13 1.78
CA SER A 137 -3.52 -5.03 2.33
C SER A 137 -3.50 -3.76 1.51
N ILE A 138 -4.59 -3.00 1.65
CA ILE A 138 -4.73 -1.65 1.10
C ILE A 138 -5.11 -0.71 2.25
N LYS A 139 -4.26 0.28 2.49
CA LYS A 139 -4.51 1.33 3.48
C LYS A 139 -4.97 2.60 2.79
N PHE A 140 -6.09 3.14 3.23
CA PHE A 140 -6.63 4.41 2.75
C PHE A 140 -6.15 5.58 3.59
N SER A 141 -5.48 6.53 2.96
CA SER A 141 -4.99 7.77 3.60
C SER A 141 -6.09 8.83 3.56
N ILE A 142 -7.13 8.69 4.39
CA ILE A 142 -8.28 9.61 4.37
C ILE A 142 -7.97 10.89 5.16
N ASN A 143 -7.31 10.79 6.32
CA ASN A 143 -6.83 11.90 7.16
C ASN A 143 -7.88 12.98 7.50
N ALA A 144 -9.16 12.67 7.39
CA ALA A 144 -10.28 13.57 7.63
C ALA A 144 -11.53 12.78 8.05
N ASN A 145 -12.42 13.41 8.78
CA ASN A 145 -13.67 12.78 9.23
C ASN A 145 -14.91 13.28 8.47
N ASN A 146 -14.75 14.27 7.61
CA ASN A 146 -15.82 14.84 6.78
C ASN A 146 -15.25 15.44 5.49
N LYS A 147 -16.16 15.74 4.54
CA LYS A 147 -15.84 16.25 3.22
C LYS A 147 -15.03 17.54 3.22
N LYS A 148 -15.40 18.49 4.09
CA LYS A 148 -14.73 19.79 4.18
C LYS A 148 -13.27 19.64 4.62
N GLU A 149 -13.04 18.87 5.69
CA GLU A 149 -11.71 18.58 6.18
C GLU A 149 -10.88 17.80 5.14
N PHE A 150 -11.52 16.87 4.42
CA PHE A 150 -10.86 16.11 3.36
C PHE A 150 -10.36 17.03 2.25
N GLU A 151 -11.20 17.97 1.79
CA GLU A 151 -10.82 18.94 0.77
C GLU A 151 -9.68 19.84 1.24
N GLU A 152 -9.73 20.31 2.49
CA GLU A 152 -8.67 21.13 3.09
C GLU A 152 -7.33 20.36 3.19
N VAL A 153 -7.38 19.07 3.53
CA VAL A 153 -6.19 18.22 3.70
C VAL A 153 -5.62 17.76 2.37
N HIS A 154 -6.48 17.30 1.46
CA HIS A 154 -6.06 16.63 0.22
C HIS A 154 -6.06 17.55 -1.01
N GLY A 155 -6.64 18.75 -0.90
CA GLY A 155 -6.71 19.73 -1.98
C GLY A 155 -7.70 19.37 -3.09
N TYR A 156 -8.60 18.39 -2.86
CA TYR A 156 -9.60 17.91 -3.80
C TYR A 156 -10.86 17.41 -3.07
N ASP A 157 -12.02 17.61 -3.68
CA ASP A 157 -13.33 17.15 -3.20
C ASP A 157 -13.63 15.73 -3.69
N ASP A 158 -12.84 14.77 -3.22
CA ASP A 158 -12.98 13.35 -3.58
C ASP A 158 -13.53 12.48 -2.42
N PHE A 159 -13.98 13.08 -1.29
CA PHE A 159 -14.36 12.34 -0.07
C PHE A 159 -15.41 11.26 -0.31
N ASP A 160 -16.50 11.61 -1.00
CA ASP A 160 -17.59 10.67 -1.30
C ASP A 160 -17.09 9.52 -2.18
N LYS A 161 -16.32 9.84 -3.20
CA LYS A 161 -15.73 8.86 -4.11
C LYS A 161 -14.74 7.91 -3.41
N VAL A 162 -13.91 8.43 -2.52
CA VAL A 162 -12.99 7.63 -1.71
C VAL A 162 -13.76 6.70 -0.79
N THR A 163 -14.81 7.20 -0.16
CA THR A 163 -15.68 6.41 0.73
C THR A 163 -16.41 5.30 -0.03
N GLU A 164 -16.92 5.59 -1.24
CA GLU A 164 -17.54 4.58 -2.11
C GLU A 164 -16.56 3.50 -2.55
N ASN A 165 -15.34 3.90 -2.97
CA ASN A 165 -14.29 2.96 -3.35
C ASN A 165 -13.87 2.06 -2.18
N LEU A 166 -13.67 2.64 -1.00
CA LEU A 166 -13.36 1.88 0.23
C LEU A 166 -14.46 0.85 0.55
N LYS A 167 -15.73 1.29 0.50
CA LYS A 167 -16.87 0.42 0.74
C LYS A 167 -16.91 -0.74 -0.26
N TRP A 168 -16.73 -0.44 -1.54
CA TRP A 168 -16.70 -1.47 -2.59
C TRP A 168 -15.60 -2.48 -2.37
N ILE A 169 -14.38 -2.06 -2.06
CA ILE A 169 -13.24 -2.95 -1.79
C ILE A 169 -13.55 -3.85 -0.60
N PHE A 170 -14.13 -3.30 0.46
CA PHE A 170 -14.52 -4.07 1.64
C PHE A 170 -15.58 -5.12 1.32
N GLU A 171 -16.61 -4.75 0.55
CA GLU A 171 -17.68 -5.66 0.11
C GLU A 171 -17.13 -6.73 -0.84
N TYR A 172 -16.29 -6.36 -1.81
CA TYR A 172 -15.66 -7.30 -2.74
C TYR A 172 -14.82 -8.33 -2.00
N ARG A 173 -13.90 -7.90 -1.15
CA ARG A 173 -13.08 -8.76 -0.32
C ARG A 173 -13.92 -9.78 0.47
N ASN A 174 -14.98 -9.31 1.13
CA ASN A 174 -15.85 -10.16 1.94
C ASN A 174 -16.63 -11.16 1.07
N SER A 175 -17.19 -10.72 -0.06
CA SER A 175 -17.96 -11.59 -0.97
C SER A 175 -17.11 -12.73 -1.56
N GLN A 176 -15.83 -12.44 -1.82
CA GLN A 176 -14.88 -13.42 -2.36
C GLN A 176 -14.13 -14.18 -1.26
N LYS A 177 -14.39 -13.89 0.03
CA LYS A 177 -13.67 -14.45 1.18
C LYS A 177 -12.14 -14.29 1.08
N ILE A 178 -11.70 -13.20 0.49
CA ILE A 178 -10.28 -12.91 0.34
C ILE A 178 -9.70 -12.47 1.68
N LYS A 179 -8.59 -13.06 2.04
CA LYS A 179 -7.82 -12.69 3.22
C LYS A 179 -6.95 -11.48 2.89
N MET A 180 -7.48 -10.28 3.08
CA MET A 180 -6.80 -9.01 2.81
C MET A 180 -7.16 -7.96 3.86
N GLY A 181 -6.18 -7.19 4.34
CA GLY A 181 -6.39 -6.03 5.20
C GLY A 181 -6.94 -4.84 4.41
N VAL A 182 -7.93 -4.13 4.98
CA VAL A 182 -8.43 -2.84 4.47
C VAL A 182 -8.51 -1.89 5.64
N TYR A 183 -7.80 -0.76 5.59
CA TYR A 183 -7.66 0.18 6.71
C TYR A 183 -7.94 1.61 6.27
#